data_f84be2ce13a1d08c0ee3b670d6141c36
#
_entry.id   f84be2ce13a1d08c0ee3b670d6141c36
#
_cell.length_a   1.000
_cell.length_b   1.000
_cell.length_c   1.000
_cell.angle_alpha   90.00
_cell.angle_beta   90.00
_cell.angle_gamma   90.00
#
_symmetry.space_group_name_H-M   'P 1'
#
loop_
_entity.id
_entity.type
_entity.pdbx_description
1 polymer ?
#
loop_
_entity_poly.entity_id
_entity_poly.type
_entity_poly.pdbx_seq_one_letter_code
_entity_poly.pdbx_strand_id
1 'polypeptide(L)'
;MVVTDLCGDVDELGEGNVVETGPFDNCGKIAYPFWFSFDPQHPHILYLSQTLTDNEKNRPLRVLDLEKKMIYSKALTNIDRATTITWTNDGDMVLAVPQNGGGNRNNIILKRGSSTDGQDFKESSWVALARGNACNGSMILPQTGELYFNHRATGNVYRYNFEENGYNNNPVVPNGVGLEELLAFSVPNQTVDFSMVPHPTGKYIYIIMHESHYILRSNYDEETKKLVTPYIVCGQSGQADYKDLVGINARINKPGQGVFVLNEEYKAANKDDWYDFYFTDTENHCIRVLTPDGVVSTFAGRGSASASSYKWGKQNGEVRERARFNKPVALAYDEATKTFYV
;
A
#
# COMPACT_ATOMS: atom_id res chain seq x y z
N MET A 1 -4.12 4.75 -23.77
CA MET A 1 -4.54 4.83 -22.35
C MET A 1 -4.54 6.29 -21.95
N VAL A 2 -5.47 6.74 -21.12
CA VAL A 2 -5.66 8.14 -20.76
C VAL A 2 -5.81 8.25 -19.24
N VAL A 3 -5.26 9.32 -18.66
CA VAL A 3 -5.45 9.70 -17.26
C VAL A 3 -6.58 10.73 -17.19
N THR A 4 -7.51 10.52 -16.26
CA THR A 4 -8.63 11.43 -15.99
C THR A 4 -8.83 11.57 -14.48
N ASP A 5 -9.38 12.71 -14.05
CA ASP A 5 -9.78 12.89 -12.65
C ASP A 5 -10.96 11.98 -12.32
N LEU A 6 -10.95 11.38 -11.14
CA LEU A 6 -12.05 10.59 -10.62
C LEU A 6 -12.90 11.40 -9.62
N CYS A 7 -12.22 11.95 -8.63
CA CYS A 7 -12.81 12.79 -7.56
C CYS A 7 -11.73 13.66 -6.93
N GLY A 8 -12.15 14.64 -6.16
CA GLY A 8 -11.27 15.55 -5.46
C GLY A 8 -11.15 16.92 -6.11
N ASP A 9 -10.81 17.91 -5.30
CA ASP A 9 -10.47 19.24 -5.76
C ASP A 9 -8.97 19.35 -5.91
N VAL A 10 -8.51 19.66 -7.12
CA VAL A 10 -7.09 19.78 -7.45
C VAL A 10 -6.45 21.04 -6.87
N ASP A 11 -7.23 22.03 -6.51
CA ASP A 11 -6.75 23.34 -6.05
C ASP A 11 -6.80 23.52 -4.54
N GLU A 12 -7.53 22.65 -3.82
CA GLU A 12 -7.63 22.68 -2.37
C GLU A 12 -7.10 21.38 -1.75
N LEU A 13 -6.07 21.50 -0.94
CA LEU A 13 -5.69 20.44 0.00
C LEU A 13 -6.86 20.29 0.98
N GLY A 14 -7.42 19.08 1.07
CA GLY A 14 -8.43 18.81 2.07
C GLY A 14 -7.89 19.10 3.46
N GLU A 15 -8.47 20.05 4.16
CA GLU A 15 -8.19 20.22 5.59
C GLU A 15 -8.68 18.97 6.33
N GLY A 16 -7.79 18.34 7.03
CA GLY A 16 -7.78 16.97 7.48
C GLY A 16 -8.90 16.43 8.32
N ASN A 17 -9.85 17.21 8.74
CA ASN A 17 -10.95 16.78 9.60
C ASN A 17 -12.32 16.81 8.91
N VAL A 18 -12.37 17.10 7.63
CA VAL A 18 -13.66 17.18 6.93
C VAL A 18 -14.12 15.78 6.60
N VAL A 19 -15.08 15.32 7.38
CA VAL A 19 -15.86 14.10 7.12
C VAL A 19 -16.88 14.45 6.03
N GLU A 20 -16.42 14.66 4.81
CA GLU A 20 -17.33 14.88 3.69
C GLU A 20 -17.77 13.54 3.10
N THR A 21 -19.08 13.35 3.08
CA THR A 21 -19.73 12.26 2.35
C THR A 21 -20.57 12.86 1.27
N GLY A 22 -20.40 12.41 0.03
CA GLY A 22 -21.17 12.91 -1.07
C GLY A 22 -20.69 12.41 -2.43
N PRO A 23 -21.27 12.93 -3.53
CA PRO A 23 -20.89 12.53 -4.88
C PRO A 23 -19.47 12.99 -5.23
N PHE A 24 -18.81 12.25 -6.12
CA PHE A 24 -17.43 12.53 -6.55
C PHE A 24 -17.23 13.96 -7.06
N ASP A 25 -18.22 14.51 -7.74
CA ASP A 25 -18.14 15.85 -8.34
C ASP A 25 -18.16 17.00 -7.32
N ASN A 26 -18.66 16.76 -6.10
CA ASN A 26 -18.86 17.79 -5.08
C ASN A 26 -18.17 17.50 -3.75
N CYS A 27 -17.72 16.29 -3.55
CA CYS A 27 -17.09 15.85 -2.32
C CYS A 27 -15.78 15.18 -2.67
N GLY A 28 -14.70 15.66 -2.22
CA GLY A 28 -13.50 14.98 -2.62
C GLY A 28 -12.26 15.49 -1.98
N LYS A 29 -12.36 16.19 -0.86
CA LYS A 29 -11.16 16.57 -0.13
C LYS A 29 -10.49 15.32 0.43
N ILE A 30 -9.47 14.86 -0.27
CA ILE A 30 -8.58 13.78 0.13
C ILE A 30 -7.27 14.43 0.54
N ALA A 31 -6.85 14.18 1.77
CA ALA A 31 -5.61 14.72 2.28
C ALA A 31 -4.58 13.61 2.43
N TYR A 32 -3.42 13.81 1.83
CA TYR A 32 -2.27 12.91 1.98
C TYR A 32 -2.61 11.42 1.79
N PRO A 33 -3.12 11.00 0.59
CA PRO A 33 -3.42 9.60 0.31
C PRO A 33 -2.16 8.77 0.49
N PHE A 34 -2.32 7.59 1.08
CA PHE A 34 -1.18 6.72 1.38
C PHE A 34 -1.31 5.33 0.77
N TRP A 35 -2.49 4.69 0.90
CA TRP A 35 -2.70 3.33 0.45
C TRP A 35 -4.10 3.12 -0.05
N PHE A 36 -4.22 2.56 -1.24
CA PHE A 36 -5.48 2.07 -1.80
C PHE A 36 -5.63 0.56 -1.59
N SER A 37 -6.85 0.11 -1.33
CA SER A 37 -7.16 -1.30 -1.30
C SER A 37 -8.62 -1.56 -1.69
N PHE A 38 -8.82 -2.39 -2.70
CA PHE A 38 -10.14 -2.86 -3.05
C PHE A 38 -10.70 -3.81 -1.98
N ASP A 39 -12.00 -3.73 -1.75
CA ASP A 39 -12.72 -4.71 -0.94
C ASP A 39 -12.81 -6.03 -1.72
N PRO A 40 -12.29 -7.15 -1.18
CA PRO A 40 -12.29 -8.41 -1.91
C PRO A 40 -13.68 -9.02 -2.12
N GLN A 41 -14.68 -8.60 -1.33
CA GLN A 41 -16.07 -9.07 -1.44
C GLN A 41 -16.97 -8.07 -2.20
N HIS A 42 -16.56 -6.82 -2.30
CA HIS A 42 -17.28 -5.75 -2.98
C HIS A 42 -16.32 -5.00 -3.91
N PRO A 43 -16.00 -5.53 -5.10
CA PRO A 43 -14.93 -5.00 -5.96
C PRO A 43 -15.18 -3.58 -6.49
N HIS A 44 -16.40 -3.04 -6.33
CA HIS A 44 -16.71 -1.63 -6.63
C HIS A 44 -16.37 -0.68 -5.47
N ILE A 45 -15.95 -1.21 -4.31
CA ILE A 45 -15.55 -0.42 -3.15
C ILE A 45 -14.02 -0.35 -3.05
N LEU A 46 -13.50 0.88 -3.07
CA LEU A 46 -12.09 1.17 -2.93
C LEU A 46 -11.86 1.95 -1.63
N TYR A 47 -11.10 1.37 -0.72
CA TYR A 47 -10.67 2.03 0.52
C TYR A 47 -9.39 2.80 0.32
N LEU A 48 -9.30 3.96 0.96
CA LEU A 48 -8.13 4.81 0.96
C LEU A 48 -7.74 5.18 2.39
N SER A 49 -6.53 4.85 2.78
CA SER A 49 -5.94 5.38 4.00
C SER A 49 -5.25 6.73 3.74
N GLN A 50 -5.18 7.55 4.78
CA GLN A 50 -4.60 8.88 4.73
C GLN A 50 -3.53 9.02 5.81
N THR A 51 -2.41 9.67 5.49
CA THR A 51 -1.37 9.98 6.48
C THR A 51 -1.59 11.35 7.12
N LEU A 52 -0.77 11.66 8.12
CA LEU A 52 -0.79 12.95 8.81
C LEU A 52 0.36 13.84 8.32
N THR A 53 0.12 15.14 8.31
CA THR A 53 1.17 16.12 8.63
C THR A 53 1.32 16.21 10.14
N ASP A 54 2.46 16.65 10.62
CA ASP A 54 2.97 16.51 12.00
C ASP A 54 2.03 16.90 13.16
N ASN A 55 0.90 17.55 12.91
CA ASN A 55 0.02 18.07 13.96
C ASN A 55 -1.46 17.66 13.88
N GLU A 56 -1.85 16.81 12.96
CA GLU A 56 -3.26 16.46 12.74
C GLU A 56 -3.58 15.05 13.21
N LYS A 57 -4.70 14.88 13.89
CA LYS A 57 -5.20 13.63 14.42
C LYS A 57 -6.51 13.25 13.73
N ASN A 58 -6.89 11.98 13.84
CA ASN A 58 -8.19 11.47 13.39
C ASN A 58 -8.40 11.54 11.86
N ARG A 59 -7.50 10.92 11.11
CA ARG A 59 -7.69 10.73 9.67
C ARG A 59 -8.61 9.53 9.42
N PRO A 60 -9.84 9.75 8.96
CA PRO A 60 -10.73 8.65 8.63
C PRO A 60 -10.20 7.86 7.42
N LEU A 61 -10.61 6.62 7.30
CA LEU A 61 -10.56 5.93 6.03
C LEU A 61 -11.53 6.60 5.06
N ARG A 62 -11.12 6.79 3.82
CA ARG A 62 -12.03 7.18 2.75
C ARG A 62 -12.51 5.92 2.05
N VAL A 63 -13.78 5.90 1.70
CA VAL A 63 -14.44 4.79 1.03
C VAL A 63 -15.03 5.33 -0.26
N LEU A 64 -14.52 4.87 -1.38
CA LEU A 64 -14.98 5.25 -2.71
C LEU A 64 -15.89 4.13 -3.25
N ASP A 65 -17.17 4.43 -3.42
CA ASP A 65 -18.11 3.57 -4.12
C ASP A 65 -18.10 3.96 -5.60
N LEU A 66 -17.45 3.15 -6.40
CA LEU A 66 -17.20 3.43 -7.81
C LEU A 66 -18.46 3.28 -8.68
N GLU A 67 -19.42 2.46 -8.26
CA GLU A 67 -20.70 2.30 -8.94
C GLU A 67 -21.63 3.48 -8.66
N LYS A 68 -21.77 3.86 -7.39
CA LYS A 68 -22.61 5.00 -6.98
C LYS A 68 -21.94 6.34 -7.23
N LYS A 69 -20.63 6.36 -7.52
CA LYS A 69 -19.80 7.57 -7.62
C LYS A 69 -19.88 8.44 -6.37
N MET A 70 -19.76 7.81 -5.23
CA MET A 70 -19.87 8.44 -3.91
C MET A 70 -18.59 8.21 -3.11
N ILE A 71 -18.20 9.20 -2.34
CA ILE A 71 -17.14 9.08 -1.36
C ILE A 71 -17.71 9.20 0.05
N TYR A 72 -17.28 8.32 0.92
CA TYR A 72 -17.66 8.28 2.33
C TYR A 72 -16.43 8.43 3.21
N SER A 73 -16.64 8.83 4.46
CA SER A 73 -15.61 8.83 5.49
C SER A 73 -15.97 7.86 6.59
N LYS A 74 -14.99 7.05 7.00
CA LYS A 74 -15.11 6.10 8.08
C LYS A 74 -14.10 6.44 9.17
N ALA A 75 -14.57 7.11 10.20
CA ALA A 75 -13.77 7.39 11.39
C ALA A 75 -13.59 6.08 12.19
N LEU A 76 -12.40 5.89 12.74
CA LEU A 76 -12.09 4.77 13.62
C LEU A 76 -11.90 5.28 15.03
N THR A 77 -12.69 4.76 15.98
CA THR A 77 -12.63 5.21 17.38
C THR A 77 -11.23 5.00 17.97
N ASN A 78 -10.62 6.07 18.46
CA ASN A 78 -9.26 6.09 19.04
C ASN A 78 -8.14 5.64 18.07
N ILE A 79 -8.34 5.77 16.79
CA ILE A 79 -7.33 5.55 15.76
C ILE A 79 -7.06 6.88 15.06
N ASP A 80 -5.84 7.38 15.20
CA ASP A 80 -5.45 8.67 14.59
C ASP A 80 -5.27 8.53 13.07
N ARG A 81 -4.73 7.40 12.63
CA ARG A 81 -4.53 7.09 11.20
C ARG A 81 -4.28 5.60 10.98
N ALA A 82 -4.57 5.14 9.78
CA ALA A 82 -4.10 3.86 9.27
C ALA A 82 -3.11 4.11 8.11
N THR A 83 -2.20 3.17 7.89
CA THR A 83 -1.30 3.16 6.73
C THR A 83 -1.74 2.08 5.75
N THR A 84 -1.22 0.88 5.82
CA THR A 84 -1.64 -0.18 4.90
C THR A 84 -2.98 -0.78 5.29
N ILE A 85 -3.74 -1.15 4.27
CA ILE A 85 -5.01 -1.89 4.36
C ILE A 85 -4.78 -3.24 3.69
N THR A 86 -5.07 -4.32 4.38
CA THR A 86 -5.03 -5.67 3.84
C THR A 86 -6.24 -6.47 4.33
N TRP A 87 -6.47 -7.64 3.79
CA TRP A 87 -7.69 -8.41 4.00
C TRP A 87 -7.36 -9.85 4.38
N THR A 88 -8.09 -10.39 5.35
CA THR A 88 -8.06 -11.83 5.63
C THR A 88 -8.79 -12.60 4.52
N ASN A 89 -8.59 -13.89 4.47
CA ASN A 89 -9.31 -14.76 3.52
C ASN A 89 -10.83 -14.72 3.73
N ASP A 90 -11.28 -14.42 4.95
CA ASP A 90 -12.70 -14.25 5.28
C ASP A 90 -13.25 -12.86 4.91
N GLY A 91 -12.40 -11.97 4.42
CA GLY A 91 -12.76 -10.61 4.01
C GLY A 91 -12.80 -9.61 5.17
N ASP A 92 -12.25 -9.93 6.34
CA ASP A 92 -12.06 -8.96 7.40
C ASP A 92 -10.93 -8.00 7.07
N MET A 93 -11.08 -6.74 7.45
CA MET A 93 -10.10 -5.69 7.17
C MET A 93 -9.01 -5.66 8.24
N VAL A 94 -7.77 -5.73 7.83
CA VAL A 94 -6.60 -5.53 8.71
C VAL A 94 -5.91 -4.22 8.36
N LEU A 95 -5.66 -3.42 9.39
CA LEU A 95 -5.02 -2.11 9.27
C LEU A 95 -3.70 -2.07 10.04
N ALA A 96 -2.68 -1.53 9.41
CA ALA A 96 -1.49 -1.09 10.14
C ALA A 96 -1.73 0.30 10.71
N VAL A 97 -1.60 0.45 12.03
CA VAL A 97 -1.84 1.68 12.77
C VAL A 97 -0.54 2.12 13.42
N PRO A 98 0.20 3.05 12.80
CA PRO A 98 1.51 3.49 13.31
C PRO A 98 1.41 4.29 14.60
N GLN A 99 0.24 4.85 14.90
CA GLN A 99 -0.04 5.56 16.14
C GLN A 99 -1.55 5.61 16.40
N ASN A 100 -1.95 5.48 17.65
CA ASN A 100 -3.31 5.78 18.11
C ASN A 100 -3.29 6.84 19.21
N GLY A 101 -4.45 7.36 19.57
CA GLY A 101 -4.62 8.42 20.57
C GLY A 101 -4.07 8.10 21.95
N GLY A 102 -3.75 6.83 22.25
CA GLY A 102 -3.11 6.37 23.49
C GLY A 102 -1.62 6.07 23.35
N GLY A 103 -0.98 6.44 22.22
CA GLY A 103 0.43 6.14 21.95
C GLY A 103 0.71 4.67 21.60
N ASN A 104 -0.30 3.84 21.49
CA ASN A 104 -0.15 2.44 21.07
C ASN A 104 -0.09 2.36 19.55
N ARG A 105 0.74 1.44 19.06
CA ARG A 105 0.98 1.20 17.65
C ARG A 105 0.67 -0.26 17.37
N ASN A 106 -0.38 -0.52 16.60
CA ASN A 106 -0.94 -1.86 16.49
C ASN A 106 -1.22 -2.23 15.04
N ASN A 107 -1.25 -3.53 14.77
CA ASN A 107 -2.11 -4.05 13.72
C ASN A 107 -3.47 -4.33 14.35
N ILE A 108 -4.50 -3.83 13.73
CA ILE A 108 -5.89 -4.01 14.17
C ILE A 108 -6.68 -4.75 13.09
N ILE A 109 -7.69 -5.48 13.53
CA ILE A 109 -8.66 -6.10 12.63
C ILE A 109 -10.06 -5.55 12.91
N LEU A 110 -10.78 -5.26 11.82
CA LEU A 110 -12.21 -4.98 11.84
C LEU A 110 -12.94 -6.18 11.24
N LYS A 111 -13.81 -6.78 12.03
CA LYS A 111 -14.65 -7.87 11.56
C LYS A 111 -15.73 -7.36 10.63
N ARG A 112 -15.91 -8.06 9.52
CA ARG A 112 -16.98 -7.77 8.59
C ARG A 112 -18.33 -8.11 9.23
N GLY A 113 -19.31 -7.23 9.04
CA GLY A 113 -20.70 -7.48 9.38
C GLY A 113 -21.43 -8.26 8.28
N SER A 114 -22.75 -8.20 8.31
CA SER A 114 -23.62 -8.91 7.37
C SER A 114 -24.23 -8.02 6.29
N SER A 115 -23.83 -6.75 6.20
CA SER A 115 -24.31 -5.82 5.16
C SER A 115 -23.78 -6.23 3.78
N THR A 116 -24.51 -5.86 2.75
CA THR A 116 -24.17 -6.16 1.37
C THR A 116 -23.53 -5.00 0.62
N ASP A 117 -23.35 -3.85 1.29
CA ASP A 117 -22.87 -2.61 0.66
C ASP A 117 -21.37 -2.31 0.92
N GLY A 118 -20.64 -3.23 1.53
CA GLY A 118 -19.23 -3.06 1.83
C GLY A 118 -18.91 -2.07 2.95
N GLN A 119 -19.92 -1.49 3.59
CA GLN A 119 -19.76 -0.46 4.62
C GLN A 119 -20.09 -0.92 6.04
N ASP A 120 -20.16 -2.20 6.23
CA ASP A 120 -20.63 -2.87 7.44
C ASP A 120 -19.57 -3.03 8.53
N PHE A 121 -18.39 -2.50 8.36
CA PHE A 121 -17.39 -2.46 9.42
C PHE A 121 -17.79 -1.45 10.50
N LYS A 122 -18.04 -1.95 11.71
CA LYS A 122 -18.38 -1.09 12.84
C LYS A 122 -17.13 -0.37 13.36
N GLU A 123 -17.17 0.92 13.39
CA GLU A 123 -16.05 1.81 13.78
C GLU A 123 -15.52 1.56 15.22
N SER A 124 -16.37 1.03 16.09
CA SER A 124 -16.04 0.71 17.48
C SER A 124 -15.65 -0.75 17.73
N SER A 125 -15.65 -1.61 16.70
CA SER A 125 -15.47 -3.06 16.88
C SER A 125 -14.10 -3.58 16.45
N TRP A 126 -13.11 -2.71 16.31
CA TRP A 126 -11.76 -3.15 16.00
C TRP A 126 -11.11 -3.88 17.18
N VAL A 127 -10.29 -4.86 16.86
CA VAL A 127 -9.52 -5.66 17.82
C VAL A 127 -8.04 -5.48 17.51
N ALA A 128 -7.22 -5.22 18.53
CA ALA A 128 -5.77 -5.20 18.36
C ALA A 128 -5.22 -6.62 18.28
N LEU A 129 -4.56 -6.94 17.17
CA LEU A 129 -3.92 -8.23 16.93
C LEU A 129 -2.51 -8.28 17.51
N ALA A 130 -1.70 -7.33 17.11
CA ALA A 130 -0.30 -7.23 17.48
C ALA A 130 0.07 -5.79 17.78
N ARG A 131 0.85 -5.59 18.82
CA ARG A 131 1.38 -4.28 19.22
C ARG A 131 2.85 -4.23 18.82
N GLY A 132 3.24 -3.17 18.14
CA GLY A 132 4.63 -2.92 17.74
C GLY A 132 4.98 -1.44 17.88
N ASN A 133 6.24 -1.10 17.70
CA ASN A 133 6.66 0.29 17.57
C ASN A 133 6.55 0.74 16.11
N ALA A 134 5.43 1.37 15.76
CA ALA A 134 5.13 1.88 14.43
C ALA A 134 5.05 0.79 13.35
N CYS A 135 3.94 0.07 13.30
CA CYS A 135 3.59 -0.79 12.18
C CYS A 135 3.15 0.10 11.01
N ASN A 136 3.97 0.24 9.98
CA ASN A 136 3.65 1.04 8.79
C ASN A 136 3.22 0.21 7.61
N GLY A 137 3.66 -1.05 7.55
CA GLY A 137 3.34 -1.98 6.49
C GLY A 137 2.84 -3.30 7.05
N SER A 138 1.71 -3.76 6.55
CA SER A 138 1.19 -5.09 6.81
C SER A 138 0.66 -5.71 5.53
N MET A 139 0.68 -7.02 5.46
CA MET A 139 0.12 -7.81 4.37
C MET A 139 -0.43 -9.12 4.90
N ILE A 140 -1.39 -9.69 4.20
CA ILE A 140 -1.77 -11.11 4.33
C ILE A 140 -1.07 -11.86 3.20
N LEU A 141 -0.36 -12.94 3.54
CA LEU A 141 0.22 -13.80 2.51
C LEU A 141 -0.89 -14.70 1.92
N PRO A 142 -1.17 -14.63 0.61
CA PRO A 142 -2.31 -15.35 0.03
C PRO A 142 -2.27 -16.87 0.24
N GLN A 143 -1.08 -17.44 0.30
CA GLN A 143 -0.86 -18.87 0.42
C GLN A 143 -1.24 -19.43 1.80
N THR A 144 -0.98 -18.68 2.86
CA THR A 144 -1.15 -19.15 4.24
C THR A 144 -2.27 -18.43 4.99
N GLY A 145 -2.71 -17.27 4.50
CA GLY A 145 -3.66 -16.41 5.19
C GLY A 145 -3.08 -15.73 6.45
N GLU A 146 -1.79 -15.86 6.70
CA GLU A 146 -1.13 -15.27 7.85
C GLU A 146 -0.82 -13.78 7.65
N LEU A 147 -0.87 -13.02 8.73
CA LEU A 147 -0.51 -11.61 8.73
C LEU A 147 1.00 -11.45 8.94
N TYR A 148 1.62 -10.69 8.05
CA TYR A 148 2.99 -10.21 8.18
C TYR A 148 2.97 -8.71 8.39
N PHE A 149 3.77 -8.20 9.31
CA PHE A 149 3.83 -6.77 9.60
C PHE A 149 5.25 -6.34 10.00
N ASN A 150 5.57 -5.09 9.73
CA ASN A 150 6.86 -4.53 10.06
C ASN A 150 6.88 -3.84 11.42
N HIS A 151 8.08 -3.78 11.99
CA HIS A 151 8.41 -2.97 13.15
C HIS A 151 9.36 -1.85 12.70
N ARG A 152 8.83 -0.66 12.47
CA ARG A 152 9.57 0.44 11.86
C ARG A 152 10.88 0.81 12.57
N ALA A 153 10.90 0.74 13.91
CA ALA A 153 12.08 1.15 14.68
C ALA A 153 13.29 0.22 14.51
N THR A 154 13.05 -1.07 14.20
CA THR A 154 14.10 -2.08 14.06
C THR A 154 14.24 -2.62 12.64
N GLY A 155 13.23 -2.43 11.80
CA GLY A 155 13.14 -3.03 10.47
C GLY A 155 12.79 -4.51 10.46
N ASN A 156 12.41 -5.06 11.61
CA ASN A 156 12.04 -6.48 11.70
C ASN A 156 10.68 -6.72 11.05
N VAL A 157 10.50 -7.92 10.51
CA VAL A 157 9.21 -8.43 10.04
C VAL A 157 8.76 -9.55 10.96
N TYR A 158 7.52 -9.46 11.40
CA TYR A 158 6.87 -10.45 12.26
C TYR A 158 5.74 -11.13 11.52
N ARG A 159 5.51 -12.40 11.86
CA ARG A 159 4.38 -13.21 11.41
C ARG A 159 3.38 -13.38 12.55
N TYR A 160 2.11 -13.18 12.25
CA TYR A 160 0.99 -13.45 13.14
C TYR A 160 0.11 -14.53 12.53
N ASN A 161 0.01 -15.65 13.22
CA ASN A 161 -0.87 -16.76 12.82
C ASN A 161 -2.23 -16.61 13.52
N PHE A 162 -3.29 -16.45 12.74
CA PHE A 162 -4.65 -16.28 13.27
C PHE A 162 -5.20 -17.53 13.95
N GLU A 163 -4.80 -18.72 13.50
CA GLU A 163 -5.24 -19.97 14.11
C GLU A 163 -4.63 -20.17 15.52
N GLU A 164 -3.36 -19.83 15.67
CA GLU A 164 -2.63 -19.96 16.93
C GLU A 164 -2.99 -18.86 17.94
N ASN A 165 -3.11 -17.62 17.46
CA ASN A 165 -3.23 -16.44 18.33
C ASN A 165 -4.68 -15.97 18.51
N GLY A 166 -5.59 -16.34 17.61
CA GLY A 166 -7.01 -15.98 17.67
C GLY A 166 -7.27 -14.46 17.52
N TYR A 167 -8.46 -14.06 17.91
CA TYR A 167 -8.93 -12.66 17.85
C TYR A 167 -9.25 -12.19 19.27
N ASN A 168 -8.27 -12.08 20.14
CA ASN A 168 -8.50 -11.61 21.50
C ASN A 168 -7.99 -10.17 21.67
N ASN A 169 -8.59 -9.44 22.63
CA ASN A 169 -8.24 -8.05 22.90
C ASN A 169 -6.87 -7.87 23.59
N ASN A 170 -6.08 -8.91 23.72
CA ASN A 170 -4.73 -8.85 24.25
C ASN A 170 -3.75 -8.91 23.07
N PRO A 171 -3.28 -7.78 22.57
CA PRO A 171 -2.38 -7.76 21.43
C PRO A 171 -1.06 -8.46 21.79
N VAL A 172 -0.63 -9.33 20.89
CA VAL A 172 0.69 -9.96 21.00
C VAL A 172 1.76 -8.88 20.82
N VAL A 173 2.82 -8.89 21.62
CA VAL A 173 3.89 -7.90 21.58
C VAL A 173 5.18 -8.52 21.03
N PRO A 174 6.01 -7.77 20.29
CA PRO A 174 7.35 -8.20 19.94
C PRO A 174 8.12 -8.59 21.21
N ASN A 175 8.82 -9.72 21.17
CA ASN A 175 9.44 -10.41 22.30
C ASN A 175 8.46 -11.09 23.26
N GLY A 176 7.14 -11.08 22.97
CA GLY A 176 6.16 -11.92 23.66
C GLY A 176 6.00 -13.28 22.98
N VAL A 177 5.38 -14.20 23.69
CA VAL A 177 5.01 -15.51 23.13
C VAL A 177 4.04 -15.32 21.96
N GLY A 178 4.33 -15.89 20.78
CA GLY A 178 3.41 -15.96 19.65
C GLY A 178 3.75 -15.08 18.44
N LEU A 179 4.85 -14.31 18.45
CA LEU A 179 5.34 -13.63 17.27
C LEU A 179 6.68 -14.21 16.83
N GLU A 180 6.72 -14.67 15.59
CA GLU A 180 7.98 -15.09 14.97
C GLU A 180 8.61 -13.90 14.25
N GLU A 181 9.87 -13.59 14.61
CA GLU A 181 10.69 -12.65 13.86
C GLU A 181 11.25 -13.34 12.62
N LEU A 182 10.89 -12.85 11.43
CA LEU A 182 11.26 -13.49 10.17
C LEU A 182 12.43 -12.81 9.49
N LEU A 183 12.51 -11.49 9.57
CA LEU A 183 13.51 -10.69 8.88
C LEU A 183 13.92 -9.51 9.76
N ALA A 184 15.22 -9.31 9.88
CA ALA A 184 15.79 -8.09 10.44
C ALA A 184 16.49 -7.30 9.33
N PHE A 185 16.03 -6.08 9.09
CA PHE A 185 16.72 -5.13 8.22
C PHE A 185 17.60 -4.24 9.08
N SER A 186 18.88 -4.45 9.03
CA SER A 186 19.83 -3.57 9.69
C SER A 186 20.16 -2.40 8.79
N VAL A 187 19.47 -1.29 8.97
CA VAL A 187 19.89 0.01 8.41
C VAL A 187 20.44 0.84 9.57
N PRO A 188 21.75 1.06 9.65
CA PRO A 188 22.37 1.80 10.75
C PRO A 188 21.77 3.21 10.86
N ASN A 189 21.29 3.59 12.06
CA ASN A 189 20.84 4.93 12.44
C ASN A 189 19.62 5.51 11.71
N GLN A 190 18.77 4.70 11.08
CA GLN A 190 17.55 5.16 10.45
C GLN A 190 16.34 4.31 10.84
N THR A 191 15.20 4.96 10.99
CA THR A 191 13.91 4.28 11.02
C THR A 191 13.65 3.64 9.67
N VAL A 192 13.37 2.34 9.65
CA VAL A 192 13.15 1.60 8.40
C VAL A 192 11.67 1.69 8.04
N ASP A 193 11.36 2.48 7.01
CA ASP A 193 10.01 2.67 6.50
C ASP A 193 9.81 1.89 5.21
N PHE A 194 8.98 0.85 5.27
CA PHE A 194 8.68 0.01 4.11
C PHE A 194 7.28 -0.58 4.17
N SER A 195 6.74 -0.88 3.02
CA SER A 195 5.54 -1.69 2.85
C SER A 195 5.86 -3.01 2.15
N MET A 196 4.97 -3.98 2.31
CA MET A 196 5.09 -5.31 1.73
C MET A 196 3.90 -5.58 0.82
N VAL A 197 4.16 -6.09 -0.36
CA VAL A 197 3.14 -6.44 -1.35
C VAL A 197 3.33 -7.90 -1.75
N PRO A 198 2.38 -8.78 -1.40
CA PRO A 198 2.48 -10.18 -1.77
C PRO A 198 2.22 -10.37 -3.26
N HIS A 199 2.99 -11.25 -3.89
CA HIS A 199 2.67 -11.73 -5.23
C HIS A 199 1.35 -12.52 -5.21
N PRO A 200 0.48 -12.41 -6.23
CA PRO A 200 -0.83 -13.08 -6.22
C PRO A 200 -0.77 -14.60 -6.03
N THR A 201 0.33 -15.25 -6.43
CA THR A 201 0.53 -16.68 -6.19
C THR A 201 1.09 -17.01 -4.81
N GLY A 202 1.46 -16.02 -4.00
CA GLY A 202 2.12 -16.20 -2.70
C GLY A 202 3.57 -16.69 -2.76
N LYS A 203 4.14 -16.96 -3.93
CA LYS A 203 5.51 -17.49 -4.07
C LYS A 203 6.60 -16.54 -3.58
N TYR A 204 6.32 -15.25 -3.55
CA TYR A 204 7.24 -14.22 -3.07
C TYR A 204 6.49 -12.93 -2.71
N ILE A 205 7.21 -12.02 -2.08
CA ILE A 205 6.74 -10.67 -1.81
C ILE A 205 7.71 -9.64 -2.36
N TYR A 206 7.20 -8.47 -2.68
CA TYR A 206 8.03 -7.28 -2.83
C TYR A 206 7.98 -6.43 -1.56
N ILE A 207 9.13 -5.88 -1.19
CA ILE A 207 9.32 -4.99 -0.05
C ILE A 207 9.79 -3.65 -0.60
N ILE A 208 8.93 -2.65 -0.48
CA ILE A 208 9.16 -1.32 -1.03
C ILE A 208 9.82 -0.47 0.05
N MET A 209 11.08 -0.12 -0.16
CA MET A 209 11.87 0.69 0.79
C MET A 209 11.70 2.17 0.47
N HIS A 210 10.69 2.80 1.08
CA HIS A 210 10.22 4.14 0.73
C HIS A 210 11.31 5.21 0.74
N GLU A 211 12.06 5.32 1.82
CA GLU A 211 13.10 6.36 1.98
C GLU A 211 14.48 5.93 1.44
N SER A 212 14.62 4.69 1.02
CA SER A 212 15.90 4.11 0.63
C SER A 212 16.06 3.89 -0.88
N HIS A 213 15.01 4.18 -1.68
CA HIS A 213 15.04 4.22 -3.13
C HIS A 213 15.31 2.87 -3.83
N TYR A 214 14.80 1.77 -3.28
CA TYR A 214 14.90 0.43 -3.89
C TYR A 214 13.74 -0.47 -3.50
N ILE A 215 13.57 -1.55 -4.24
CA ILE A 215 12.61 -2.62 -3.96
C ILE A 215 13.37 -3.93 -3.78
N LEU A 216 13.00 -4.67 -2.74
CA LEU A 216 13.50 -6.01 -2.47
C LEU A 216 12.47 -7.06 -2.88
N ARG A 217 12.95 -8.26 -3.15
CA ARG A 217 12.13 -9.48 -3.25
C ARG A 217 12.57 -10.46 -2.17
N SER A 218 11.60 -11.04 -1.47
CA SER A 218 11.79 -12.18 -0.59
C SER A 218 10.91 -13.33 -1.06
N ASN A 219 11.51 -14.46 -1.38
CA ASN A 219 10.77 -15.65 -1.79
C ASN A 219 10.19 -16.35 -0.56
N TYR A 220 9.05 -17.03 -0.76
CA TYR A 220 8.49 -17.92 0.24
C TYR A 220 9.04 -19.31 0.05
N ASP A 221 9.58 -19.89 1.11
CA ASP A 221 10.11 -21.24 1.13
C ASP A 221 9.01 -22.20 1.65
N GLU A 222 8.56 -23.09 0.78
CA GLU A 222 7.48 -24.04 1.06
C GLU A 222 7.89 -25.11 2.09
N GLU A 223 9.18 -25.43 2.21
CA GLU A 223 9.66 -26.43 3.15
C GLU A 223 9.73 -25.88 4.57
N THR A 224 10.32 -24.69 4.70
CA THR A 224 10.48 -24.02 6.00
C THR A 224 9.26 -23.20 6.41
N LYS A 225 8.32 -22.95 5.48
CA LYS A 225 7.14 -22.09 5.66
C LYS A 225 7.51 -20.65 6.07
N LYS A 226 8.57 -20.12 5.51
CA LYS A 226 9.12 -18.79 5.85
C LYS A 226 9.48 -17.98 4.62
N LEU A 227 9.47 -16.66 4.78
CA LEU A 227 10.13 -15.75 3.86
C LEU A 227 11.64 -15.86 4.02
N VAL A 228 12.36 -15.99 2.90
CA VAL A 228 13.82 -16.09 2.92
C VAL A 228 14.48 -14.71 2.80
N THR A 229 15.79 -14.67 3.02
CA THR A 229 16.59 -13.43 2.95
C THR A 229 16.31 -12.65 1.66
N PRO A 230 15.87 -11.39 1.75
CA PRO A 230 15.53 -10.61 0.59
C PRO A 230 16.76 -10.13 -0.18
N TYR A 231 16.54 -9.84 -1.47
CA TYR A 231 17.55 -9.26 -2.36
C TYR A 231 16.94 -8.13 -3.19
N ILE A 232 17.78 -7.19 -3.63
CA ILE A 232 17.34 -6.03 -4.41
C ILE A 232 16.95 -6.47 -5.83
N VAL A 233 15.73 -6.13 -6.25
CA VAL A 233 15.23 -6.36 -7.62
C VAL A 233 15.27 -5.12 -8.49
N CYS A 234 15.16 -3.92 -7.90
CA CYS A 234 15.39 -2.66 -8.62
C CYS A 234 15.76 -1.51 -7.69
N GLY A 235 16.45 -0.54 -8.25
CA GLY A 235 16.93 0.61 -7.50
C GLY A 235 18.22 0.33 -6.72
N GLN A 236 18.66 1.30 -5.95
CA GLN A 236 19.88 1.17 -5.15
C GLN A 236 19.79 2.06 -3.91
N SER A 237 20.21 1.53 -2.76
CA SER A 237 20.16 2.25 -1.48
C SER A 237 20.89 3.59 -1.56
N GLY A 238 20.21 4.65 -1.15
CA GLY A 238 20.75 6.01 -1.11
C GLY A 238 20.99 6.66 -2.48
N GLN A 239 20.56 6.04 -3.59
CA GLN A 239 20.76 6.52 -4.95
C GLN A 239 19.44 6.96 -5.58
N ALA A 240 18.87 8.04 -5.06
CA ALA A 240 17.68 8.68 -5.65
C ALA A 240 18.01 9.27 -7.03
N ASP A 241 17.30 8.83 -8.07
CA ASP A 241 17.41 9.37 -9.42
C ASP A 241 16.25 8.82 -10.27
N TYR A 242 16.23 9.15 -11.56
CA TYR A 242 15.29 8.64 -12.54
C TYR A 242 16.02 7.99 -13.71
N LYS A 243 15.95 6.65 -13.79
CA LYS A 243 16.51 5.87 -14.91
C LYS A 243 15.69 4.62 -15.17
N ASP A 244 15.25 4.48 -16.42
CA ASP A 244 14.64 3.26 -16.95
C ASP A 244 15.75 2.30 -17.36
N LEU A 245 16.05 1.30 -16.53
CA LEU A 245 17.10 0.30 -16.72
C LEU A 245 16.71 -1.03 -16.04
N VAL A 246 17.65 -1.96 -16.01
CA VAL A 246 17.45 -3.29 -15.43
C VAL A 246 18.05 -3.38 -14.02
N GLY A 247 17.27 -3.90 -13.09
CA GLY A 247 17.72 -4.27 -11.75
C GLY A 247 18.33 -3.11 -10.98
N ILE A 248 19.48 -3.34 -10.39
CA ILE A 248 20.21 -2.35 -9.59
C ILE A 248 20.75 -1.15 -10.41
N ASN A 249 20.71 -1.20 -11.73
CA ASN A 249 21.06 -0.07 -12.57
C ASN A 249 19.90 0.91 -12.77
N ALA A 250 18.68 0.48 -12.55
CA ALA A 250 17.53 1.38 -12.50
C ALA A 250 17.68 2.39 -11.36
N ARG A 251 17.05 3.56 -11.50
CA ARG A 251 16.96 4.54 -10.43
C ARG A 251 15.52 4.93 -10.21
N ILE A 252 15.14 4.91 -8.95
CA ILE A 252 13.81 5.29 -8.46
C ILE A 252 13.98 6.25 -7.28
N ASN A 253 12.93 6.99 -6.94
CA ASN A 253 13.02 8.00 -5.91
C ASN A 253 11.78 7.99 -5.01
N LYS A 254 11.91 7.47 -3.79
CA LYS A 254 10.85 7.28 -2.81
C LYS A 254 9.65 6.51 -3.38
N PRO A 255 9.83 5.25 -3.77
CA PRO A 255 8.72 4.44 -4.26
C PRO A 255 7.63 4.34 -3.20
N GLY A 256 6.37 4.51 -3.62
CA GLY A 256 5.19 4.40 -2.76
C GLY A 256 4.52 3.02 -2.87
N GLN A 257 3.20 3.01 -3.06
CA GLN A 257 2.45 1.76 -3.22
C GLN A 257 2.68 1.14 -4.59
N GLY A 258 2.66 -0.20 -4.63
CA GLY A 258 2.66 -0.96 -5.87
C GLY A 258 1.62 -2.07 -5.89
N VAL A 259 1.30 -2.55 -7.09
CA VAL A 259 0.35 -3.62 -7.35
C VAL A 259 0.87 -4.57 -8.41
N PHE A 260 0.60 -5.86 -8.26
CA PHE A 260 0.84 -6.85 -9.31
C PHE A 260 -0.34 -6.88 -10.28
N VAL A 261 -0.05 -6.87 -11.57
CA VAL A 261 -1.03 -6.90 -12.65
C VAL A 261 -0.70 -8.05 -13.59
N LEU A 262 -1.69 -8.89 -13.87
CA LEU A 262 -1.55 -10.01 -14.79
C LEU A 262 -1.18 -9.51 -16.20
N ASN A 263 -0.10 -10.03 -16.74
CA ASN A 263 0.31 -9.83 -18.12
C ASN A 263 -0.14 -11.03 -18.97
N GLU A 264 -1.18 -10.84 -19.77
CA GLU A 264 -1.77 -11.91 -20.59
C GLU A 264 -0.80 -12.44 -21.64
N GLU A 265 0.16 -11.64 -22.11
CA GLU A 265 1.19 -12.10 -23.06
C GLU A 265 2.18 -13.07 -22.38
N TYR A 266 2.56 -12.80 -21.14
CA TYR A 266 3.43 -13.70 -20.36
C TYR A 266 2.72 -15.02 -20.08
N LYS A 267 1.43 -14.95 -19.71
CA LYS A 267 0.58 -16.11 -19.50
C LYS A 267 0.43 -16.93 -20.78
N ALA A 268 0.14 -16.29 -21.91
CA ALA A 268 0.02 -16.94 -23.21
C ALA A 268 1.34 -17.58 -23.68
N ALA A 269 2.47 -16.95 -23.35
CA ALA A 269 3.81 -17.46 -23.62
C ALA A 269 4.30 -18.51 -22.61
N ASN A 270 3.46 -18.87 -21.61
CA ASN A 270 3.76 -19.78 -20.52
C ASN A 270 5.10 -19.49 -19.82
N LYS A 271 5.34 -18.20 -19.52
CA LYS A 271 6.49 -17.78 -18.71
C LYS A 271 6.36 -18.28 -17.28
N ASP A 272 7.46 -18.32 -16.53
CA ASP A 272 7.49 -18.74 -15.12
C ASP A 272 6.72 -17.79 -14.20
N ASP A 273 6.66 -16.51 -14.57
CA ASP A 273 5.94 -15.47 -13.88
C ASP A 273 5.11 -14.66 -14.90
N TRP A 274 3.86 -14.39 -14.53
CA TRP A 274 2.91 -13.73 -15.42
C TRP A 274 2.53 -12.32 -14.99
N TYR A 275 3.18 -11.76 -13.95
CA TYR A 275 2.76 -10.51 -13.37
C TYR A 275 3.82 -9.42 -13.50
N ASP A 276 3.43 -8.30 -14.06
CA ASP A 276 4.19 -7.07 -13.95
C ASP A 276 3.84 -6.36 -12.64
N PHE A 277 4.82 -5.68 -12.05
CA PHE A 277 4.63 -4.90 -10.84
C PHE A 277 4.63 -3.41 -11.15
N TYR A 278 3.48 -2.77 -11.02
CA TYR A 278 3.34 -1.33 -11.18
C TYR A 278 3.48 -0.65 -9.83
N PHE A 279 4.21 0.46 -9.76
CA PHE A 279 4.41 1.19 -8.51
C PHE A 279 4.54 2.69 -8.75
N THR A 280 4.18 3.47 -7.72
CA THR A 280 4.38 4.92 -7.72
C THR A 280 5.85 5.21 -7.46
N ASP A 281 6.45 6.03 -8.31
CA ASP A 281 7.80 6.58 -8.13
C ASP A 281 7.64 8.05 -7.73
N THR A 282 7.37 8.24 -6.42
CA THR A 282 6.72 9.42 -5.85
C THR A 282 7.47 10.72 -6.16
N GLU A 283 8.74 10.81 -5.84
CA GLU A 283 9.53 12.03 -6.07
C GLU A 283 9.99 12.16 -7.53
N ASN A 284 9.79 11.13 -8.35
CA ASN A 284 9.93 11.18 -9.80
C ASN A 284 8.61 11.52 -10.53
N HIS A 285 7.52 11.70 -9.78
CA HIS A 285 6.20 12.12 -10.28
C HIS A 285 5.63 11.24 -11.40
N CYS A 286 5.81 9.93 -11.29
CA CYS A 286 5.37 8.98 -12.31
C CYS A 286 4.98 7.62 -11.72
N ILE A 287 4.36 6.81 -12.56
CA ILE A 287 4.11 5.39 -12.31
C ILE A 287 5.12 4.59 -13.12
N ARG A 288 5.79 3.66 -12.47
CA ARG A 288 6.77 2.75 -13.11
C ARG A 288 6.20 1.35 -13.18
N VAL A 289 6.77 0.56 -14.08
CA VAL A 289 6.54 -0.88 -14.15
C VAL A 289 7.88 -1.61 -14.02
N LEU A 290 7.87 -2.66 -13.20
CA LEU A 290 8.95 -3.61 -13.02
C LEU A 290 8.48 -4.98 -13.53
N THR A 291 9.14 -5.49 -14.56
CA THR A 291 8.84 -6.83 -15.10
C THR A 291 9.46 -7.92 -14.22
N PRO A 292 9.01 -9.19 -14.32
CA PRO A 292 9.65 -10.31 -13.65
C PRO A 292 11.15 -10.45 -13.93
N ASP A 293 11.58 -10.05 -15.13
CA ASP A 293 12.99 -10.07 -15.56
C ASP A 293 13.82 -8.89 -15.01
N GLY A 294 13.21 -8.05 -14.17
CA GLY A 294 13.88 -6.94 -13.52
C GLY A 294 13.98 -5.66 -14.36
N VAL A 295 13.31 -5.57 -15.50
CA VAL A 295 13.31 -4.35 -16.33
C VAL A 295 12.38 -3.32 -15.70
N VAL A 296 12.91 -2.13 -15.44
CA VAL A 296 12.15 -0.98 -14.97
C VAL A 296 11.95 0.00 -16.11
N SER A 297 10.69 0.38 -16.35
CA SER A 297 10.32 1.40 -17.32
C SER A 297 9.22 2.31 -16.80
N THR A 298 9.04 3.46 -17.43
CA THR A 298 8.00 4.41 -17.03
C THR A 298 6.69 4.09 -17.75
N PHE A 299 5.65 3.81 -16.97
CA PHE A 299 4.32 3.51 -17.47
C PHE A 299 3.49 4.77 -17.71
N ALA A 300 3.37 5.65 -16.71
CA ALA A 300 2.56 6.86 -16.79
C ALA A 300 3.25 8.07 -16.16
N GLY A 301 2.96 9.26 -16.68
CA GLY A 301 3.67 10.49 -16.35
C GLY A 301 5.00 10.61 -17.10
N ARG A 302 5.62 11.78 -17.04
CA ARG A 302 6.91 11.97 -17.74
C ARG A 302 8.12 11.50 -16.96
N GLY A 303 8.02 11.47 -15.65
CA GLY A 303 9.11 11.11 -14.75
C GLY A 303 10.31 12.07 -14.83
N SER A 304 10.87 12.44 -13.72
CA SER A 304 12.16 13.13 -13.65
C SER A 304 12.59 13.41 -12.22
N ALA A 305 13.85 13.26 -11.94
CA ALA A 305 14.49 13.73 -10.73
C ALA A 305 14.64 15.26 -10.67
N SER A 306 14.43 15.99 -11.78
CA SER A 306 14.59 17.44 -11.81
C SER A 306 13.28 18.15 -11.47
N ALA A 307 13.37 19.15 -10.61
CA ALA A 307 12.26 20.03 -10.19
C ALA A 307 11.74 20.95 -11.33
N SER A 308 11.97 20.63 -12.60
CA SER A 308 11.45 21.46 -13.67
C SER A 308 9.96 21.28 -13.81
N SER A 309 9.21 22.38 -13.87
CA SER A 309 7.75 22.47 -13.94
C SER A 309 7.10 21.70 -15.10
N TYR A 310 7.85 21.19 -16.04
CA TYR A 310 7.35 20.41 -17.17
C TYR A 310 7.10 18.92 -16.86
N LYS A 311 7.56 18.44 -15.74
CA LYS A 311 7.62 17.00 -15.47
C LYS A 311 6.66 16.55 -14.38
N TRP A 312 6.26 17.46 -13.53
CA TRP A 312 5.25 17.21 -12.50
C TRP A 312 4.08 18.17 -12.66
N GLY A 313 2.96 17.87 -12.07
CA GLY A 313 1.78 18.71 -12.10
C GLY A 313 0.50 17.87 -11.98
N LYS A 314 -0.61 18.49 -12.29
CA LYS A 314 -1.94 17.91 -12.33
C LYS A 314 -2.49 18.09 -13.73
N GLN A 315 -2.26 17.14 -14.61
CA GLN A 315 -2.70 17.24 -15.99
C GLN A 315 -3.22 15.90 -16.48
N ASN A 316 -4.44 15.92 -16.96
CA ASN A 316 -5.08 14.81 -17.63
C ASN A 316 -4.59 14.65 -19.06
N GLY A 317 -4.73 13.46 -19.60
CA GLY A 317 -4.44 13.18 -21.01
C GLY A 317 -3.76 11.84 -21.22
N GLU A 318 -3.12 11.69 -22.35
CA GLU A 318 -2.39 10.48 -22.71
C GLU A 318 -1.28 10.19 -21.69
N VAL A 319 -1.15 8.91 -21.28
CA VAL A 319 -0.37 8.51 -20.10
C VAL A 319 1.10 8.91 -20.13
N ARG A 320 1.74 8.91 -21.31
CA ARG A 320 3.16 9.26 -21.46
C ARG A 320 3.40 10.70 -21.93
N GLU A 321 2.57 11.18 -22.85
CA GLU A 321 2.78 12.44 -23.52
C GLU A 321 2.26 13.63 -22.70
N ARG A 322 1.06 13.50 -22.13
CA ARG A 322 0.34 14.61 -21.50
C ARG A 322 0.17 14.50 -20.00
N ALA A 323 -0.14 13.31 -19.49
CA ALA A 323 -0.41 13.14 -18.07
C ALA A 323 0.74 13.63 -17.18
N ARG A 324 0.38 14.31 -16.10
CA ARG A 324 1.31 14.79 -15.06
C ARG A 324 0.76 14.44 -13.71
N PHE A 325 1.62 13.89 -12.88
CA PHE A 325 1.34 13.61 -11.48
C PHE A 325 2.17 14.56 -10.60
N ASN A 326 1.68 14.79 -9.40
CA ASN A 326 2.42 15.49 -8.35
C ASN A 326 2.55 14.58 -7.14
N LYS A 327 3.69 13.91 -7.04
CA LYS A 327 4.02 12.97 -5.95
C LYS A 327 2.92 11.89 -5.74
N PRO A 328 2.65 11.04 -6.74
CA PRO A 328 1.71 9.94 -6.56
C PRO A 328 2.24 8.99 -5.48
N VAL A 329 1.37 8.55 -4.55
CA VAL A 329 1.76 7.68 -3.44
C VAL A 329 0.97 6.39 -3.45
N ALA A 330 -0.36 6.48 -3.48
CA ALA A 330 -1.26 5.33 -3.49
C ALA A 330 -1.50 4.82 -4.91
N LEU A 331 -1.66 3.51 -5.07
CA LEU A 331 -1.91 2.87 -6.36
C LEU A 331 -2.77 1.62 -6.16
N ALA A 332 -3.87 1.53 -6.91
CA ALA A 332 -4.66 0.31 -7.02
C ALA A 332 -4.98 0.02 -8.48
N TYR A 333 -5.31 -1.23 -8.76
CA TYR A 333 -5.69 -1.69 -10.09
C TYR A 333 -6.98 -2.51 -10.02
N ASP A 334 -7.94 -2.14 -10.85
CA ASP A 334 -9.15 -2.91 -11.07
C ASP A 334 -8.98 -3.82 -12.29
N GLU A 335 -8.89 -5.11 -12.03
CA GLU A 335 -8.72 -6.14 -13.07
C GLU A 335 -9.91 -6.20 -14.03
N ALA A 336 -11.13 -5.97 -13.53
CA ALA A 336 -12.34 -6.07 -14.34
C ALA A 336 -12.44 -4.94 -15.38
N THR A 337 -12.11 -3.72 -14.99
CA THR A 337 -12.16 -2.54 -15.87
C THR A 337 -10.81 -2.19 -16.49
N LYS A 338 -9.74 -2.88 -16.12
CA LYS A 338 -8.36 -2.59 -16.53
C LYS A 338 -7.94 -1.15 -16.20
N THR A 339 -8.38 -0.66 -15.04
CA THR A 339 -8.20 0.73 -14.63
C THR A 339 -7.26 0.85 -13.42
N PHE A 340 -6.28 1.74 -13.53
CA PHE A 340 -5.46 2.15 -12.40
C PHE A 340 -6.08 3.35 -11.68
N TYR A 341 -6.06 3.32 -10.36
CA TYR A 341 -6.40 4.41 -9.44
C TYR A 341 -5.13 4.91 -8.78
N VAL A 342 -4.89 6.23 -8.86
CA VAL A 342 -3.64 6.86 -8.39
C VAL A 342 -3.95 8.03 -7.46
#